data_e9ef137173e7a47ba59ff3362c49fe6d
#
_entry.id   e9ef137173e7a47ba59ff3362c49fe6d
#
_cell.length_a   1.000
_cell.length_b   1.000
_cell.length_c   1.000
_cell.angle_alpha   90.00
_cell.angle_beta   90.00
_cell.angle_gamma   90.00
#
_symmetry.space_group_name_H-M   'P 1'
#
loop_
_entity.id
_entity.type
_entity.pdbx_description
1 polymer ?
#
loop_
_entity_poly.entity_id
_entity_poly.type
_entity_poly.pdbx_seq_one_letter_code
_entity_poly.pdbx_strand_id
1 'polypeptide(L)'
;VRHISVHAAGVLISPTDDITDFTPIQYDPKGEGKIITQYDMYTGGRDGVVNIPKFDFLGLRNLSFIAETVKRVKSIRNIDVDMEKIPLDDQKVFEMLSRGETMGVFQMAGSGMTKYIKDLQPTKIEDLMAMVALYRPGPMEVIPEYIERKRNPKLVNYPDPRLVDDLEASYGLLVYQDDVLITSIRLAGYT
;
A
#
# COMPACT_ATOMS: atom_id res chain seq x y z
N VAL A 1 0.49 -21.25 17.13
CA VAL A 1 0.50 -21.53 15.68
C VAL A 1 -0.80 -22.26 15.35
N ARG A 2 -1.63 -21.70 14.46
CA ARG A 2 -2.92 -22.32 14.08
C ARG A 2 -2.77 -23.24 12.87
N HIS A 3 -1.89 -22.91 11.96
CA HIS A 3 -1.60 -23.71 10.76
C HIS A 3 -0.23 -23.32 10.18
N ILE A 4 0.33 -24.22 9.39
CA ILE A 4 1.55 -23.99 8.61
C ILE A 4 1.13 -23.61 7.19
N SER A 5 1.73 -22.57 6.63
CA SER A 5 1.48 -22.13 5.26
C SER A 5 2.72 -21.46 4.66
N VAL A 6 2.73 -21.38 3.34
CA VAL A 6 3.78 -20.66 2.59
C VAL A 6 3.54 -19.15 2.72
N HIS A 7 4.61 -18.38 2.99
CA HIS A 7 4.56 -16.93 2.87
C HIS A 7 4.50 -16.53 1.38
N ALA A 8 3.66 -15.56 1.05
CA ALA A 8 3.42 -15.21 -0.35
C ALA A 8 4.64 -14.60 -1.07
N ALA A 9 5.53 -13.96 -0.33
CA ALA A 9 6.63 -13.16 -0.86
C ALA A 9 7.98 -13.44 -0.17
N GLY A 10 7.97 -13.96 1.06
CA GLY A 10 9.16 -14.11 1.90
C GLY A 10 10.05 -15.25 1.44
N VAL A 11 11.31 -14.94 1.21
CA VAL A 11 12.37 -15.89 0.91
C VAL A 11 13.47 -15.74 1.94
N LEU A 12 13.86 -16.84 2.60
CA LEU A 12 15.03 -16.87 3.46
C LEU A 12 16.28 -17.18 2.63
N ILE A 13 17.32 -16.39 2.82
CA ILE A 13 18.59 -16.57 2.12
C ILE A 13 19.64 -17.00 3.12
N SER A 14 20.14 -18.23 2.93
CA SER A 14 21.21 -18.76 3.76
C SER A 14 22.52 -18.01 3.51
N PRO A 15 23.30 -17.70 4.55
CA PRO A 15 24.66 -17.20 4.42
C PRO A 15 25.65 -18.27 3.95
N THR A 16 25.27 -19.55 3.97
CA THR A 16 26.02 -20.71 3.44
C THR A 16 25.26 -21.35 2.28
N ASP A 17 25.85 -22.34 1.63
CA ASP A 17 25.25 -23.07 0.51
C ASP A 17 24.03 -23.91 0.94
N ASP A 18 23.91 -24.26 2.20
CA ASP A 18 22.83 -25.10 2.73
C ASP A 18 22.04 -24.41 3.85
N ILE A 19 20.76 -24.17 3.61
CA ILE A 19 19.86 -23.59 4.63
C ILE A 19 19.57 -24.54 5.78
N THR A 20 19.77 -25.83 5.59
CA THR A 20 19.55 -26.83 6.66
C THR A 20 20.55 -26.74 7.79
N ASP A 21 21.66 -26.03 7.60
CA ASP A 21 22.60 -25.68 8.67
C ASP A 21 21.96 -24.79 9.76
N PHE A 22 20.89 -24.08 9.39
CA PHE A 22 20.25 -23.08 10.25
C PHE A 22 18.83 -23.42 10.66
N THR A 23 18.08 -24.12 9.80
CA THR A 23 16.66 -24.40 10.02
C THR A 23 16.27 -25.72 9.38
N PRO A 24 15.47 -26.57 10.06
CA PRO A 24 14.87 -27.72 9.42
C PRO A 24 13.88 -27.26 8.33
N ILE A 25 13.81 -28.06 7.27
CA ILE A 25 12.93 -27.78 6.12
C ILE A 25 11.87 -28.88 5.98
N GLN A 26 10.78 -28.55 5.28
CA GLN A 26 9.71 -29.48 4.92
C GLN A 26 9.05 -29.07 3.61
N TYR A 27 8.27 -29.98 3.04
CA TYR A 27 7.34 -29.60 1.99
C TYR A 27 6.13 -28.85 2.53
N ASP A 28 5.59 -27.93 1.75
CA ASP A 28 4.39 -27.23 2.15
C ASP A 28 3.19 -28.19 2.32
N PRO A 29 2.35 -27.98 3.34
CA PRO A 29 1.22 -28.88 3.62
C PRO A 29 0.15 -28.89 2.53
N LYS A 30 0.15 -27.92 1.62
CA LYS A 30 -0.81 -27.84 0.51
C LYS A 30 -0.43 -28.70 -0.69
N GLY A 31 0.75 -29.32 -0.67
CA GLY A 31 1.19 -30.22 -1.72
C GLY A 31 1.64 -29.54 -3.02
N GLU A 32 1.92 -28.24 -3.00
CA GLU A 32 2.43 -27.50 -4.17
C GLU A 32 3.92 -27.78 -4.46
N GLY A 33 4.56 -28.65 -3.66
CA GLY A 33 5.95 -29.04 -3.83
C GLY A 33 6.98 -27.99 -3.43
N LYS A 34 6.54 -26.89 -2.80
CA LYS A 34 7.44 -25.85 -2.30
C LYS A 34 8.13 -26.33 -1.03
N ILE A 35 9.40 -25.98 -0.89
CA ILE A 35 10.17 -26.23 0.33
C ILE A 35 10.02 -24.99 1.22
N ILE A 36 9.68 -25.21 2.47
CA ILE A 36 9.50 -24.18 3.51
C ILE A 36 10.30 -24.55 4.76
N THR A 37 10.64 -23.55 5.54
CA THR A 37 11.26 -23.77 6.86
C THR A 37 10.21 -24.21 7.87
N GLN A 38 10.62 -24.99 8.87
CA GLN A 38 9.73 -25.42 9.96
C GLN A 38 9.61 -24.36 11.06
N TYR A 39 10.59 -23.47 11.18
CA TYR A 39 10.48 -22.37 12.12
C TYR A 39 9.51 -21.30 11.60
N ASP A 40 8.80 -20.69 12.53
CA ASP A 40 7.98 -19.54 12.23
C ASP A 40 8.83 -18.32 11.83
N MET A 41 8.20 -17.32 11.23
CA MET A 41 8.88 -16.15 10.69
C MET A 41 9.60 -15.29 11.75
N TYR A 42 9.18 -15.36 13.01
CA TYR A 42 9.80 -14.61 14.10
C TYR A 42 11.05 -15.32 14.60
N THR A 43 10.98 -16.65 14.72
CA THR A 43 12.14 -17.47 15.15
C THR A 43 13.22 -17.52 14.08
N GLY A 44 12.83 -17.65 12.82
CA GLY A 44 13.76 -17.76 11.67
C GLY A 44 14.28 -16.45 11.13
N GLY A 45 13.57 -15.32 11.35
CA GLY A 45 13.90 -14.02 10.79
C GLY A 45 15.08 -13.31 11.46
N ARG A 46 15.39 -12.10 10.95
CA ARG A 46 16.56 -11.30 11.37
C ARG A 46 16.63 -11.04 12.89
N ASP A 47 15.48 -10.86 13.52
CA ASP A 47 15.38 -10.59 14.96
C ASP A 47 15.13 -11.85 15.78
N GLY A 48 15.12 -13.03 15.12
CA GLY A 48 14.91 -14.31 15.75
C GLY A 48 16.21 -15.02 16.16
N VAL A 49 16.07 -16.16 16.83
CA VAL A 49 17.21 -16.96 17.33
C VAL A 49 18.12 -17.42 16.19
N VAL A 50 17.57 -17.70 15.00
CA VAL A 50 18.32 -18.22 13.85
C VAL A 50 18.95 -17.10 13.00
N ASN A 51 18.38 -15.90 13.04
CA ASN A 51 18.91 -14.69 12.40
C ASN A 51 19.25 -14.84 10.90
N ILE A 52 18.39 -15.53 10.12
CA ILE A 52 18.55 -15.64 8.68
C ILE A 52 17.88 -14.42 7.99
N PRO A 53 18.56 -13.76 7.05
CA PRO A 53 17.95 -12.67 6.28
C PRO A 53 16.71 -13.15 5.51
N LYS A 54 15.59 -12.48 5.74
CA LYS A 54 14.35 -12.67 4.99
C LYS A 54 14.17 -11.53 4.01
N PHE A 55 14.01 -11.87 2.74
CA PHE A 55 13.69 -10.92 1.69
C PHE A 55 12.26 -11.16 1.21
N ASP A 56 11.50 -10.08 1.05
CA ASP A 56 10.14 -10.15 0.55
C ASP A 56 10.11 -9.69 -0.91
N PHE A 57 9.88 -10.66 -1.82
CA PHE A 57 9.76 -10.41 -3.26
C PHE A 57 8.29 -10.47 -3.65
N LEU A 58 7.64 -9.32 -3.66
CA LEU A 58 6.24 -9.23 -4.03
C LEU A 58 6.10 -8.53 -5.39
N GLY A 59 5.75 -9.32 -6.41
CA GLY A 59 5.48 -8.79 -7.74
C GLY A 59 4.12 -8.10 -7.81
N LEU A 60 4.03 -7.02 -8.59
CA LEU A 60 2.80 -6.31 -8.85
C LEU A 60 2.34 -6.58 -10.28
N ARG A 61 1.36 -7.47 -10.45
CA ARG A 61 0.86 -7.90 -11.76
C ARG A 61 0.33 -6.74 -12.61
N ASN A 62 -0.22 -5.70 -11.99
CA ASN A 62 -0.70 -4.52 -12.71
C ASN A 62 0.39 -3.78 -13.48
N LEU A 63 1.64 -3.79 -13.02
CA LEU A 63 2.76 -3.22 -13.76
C LEU A 63 3.00 -3.97 -15.08
N SER A 64 2.81 -5.29 -15.10
CA SER A 64 2.90 -6.09 -16.32
C SER A 64 1.77 -5.75 -17.30
N PHE A 65 0.56 -5.51 -16.82
CA PHE A 65 -0.56 -5.08 -17.66
C PHE A 65 -0.31 -3.69 -18.26
N ILE A 66 0.22 -2.75 -17.49
CA ILE A 66 0.59 -1.42 -17.97
C ILE A 66 1.67 -1.53 -19.06
N ALA A 67 2.75 -2.29 -18.79
CA ALA A 67 3.83 -2.48 -19.78
C ALA A 67 3.33 -3.10 -21.09
N GLU A 68 2.46 -4.11 -21.03
CA GLU A 68 1.86 -4.72 -22.20
C GLU A 68 0.93 -3.73 -22.94
N THR A 69 0.18 -2.91 -22.20
CA THR A 69 -0.67 -1.88 -22.79
C THR A 69 0.15 -0.85 -23.56
N VAL A 70 1.24 -0.35 -22.98
CA VAL A 70 2.15 0.59 -23.66
C VAL A 70 2.71 0.00 -24.94
N LYS A 71 3.15 -1.28 -24.92
CA LYS A 71 3.63 -1.99 -26.11
C LYS A 71 2.54 -2.06 -27.19
N ARG A 72 1.31 -2.40 -26.83
CA ARG A 72 0.17 -2.50 -27.78
C ARG A 72 -0.19 -1.14 -28.36
N VAL A 73 -0.23 -0.09 -27.56
CA VAL A 73 -0.46 1.28 -28.02
C VAL A 73 0.61 1.67 -29.05
N LYS A 74 1.88 1.39 -28.76
CA LYS A 74 2.97 1.63 -29.71
C LYS A 74 2.79 0.86 -31.01
N SER A 75 2.49 -0.44 -30.94
CA SER A 75 2.36 -1.28 -32.13
C SER A 75 1.14 -0.95 -33.00
N ILE A 76 0.01 -0.57 -32.38
CA ILE A 76 -1.27 -0.35 -33.11
C ILE A 76 -1.44 1.11 -33.53
N ARG A 77 -1.01 2.05 -32.68
CA ARG A 77 -1.23 3.48 -32.88
C ARG A 77 0.03 4.26 -33.24
N ASN A 78 1.20 3.63 -33.16
CA ASN A 78 2.52 4.26 -33.29
C ASN A 78 2.72 5.46 -32.33
N ILE A 79 2.11 5.38 -31.14
CA ILE A 79 2.22 6.37 -30.08
C ILE A 79 3.15 5.84 -29.01
N ASP A 80 4.16 6.61 -28.63
CA ASP A 80 4.99 6.34 -27.47
C ASP A 80 4.31 6.94 -26.23
N VAL A 81 4.00 6.10 -25.26
CA VAL A 81 3.44 6.51 -23.97
C VAL A 81 4.54 6.47 -22.94
N ASP A 82 4.90 7.63 -22.43
CA ASP A 82 5.82 7.80 -21.31
C ASP A 82 5.00 7.86 -20.00
N MET A 83 5.13 6.83 -19.17
CA MET A 83 4.35 6.71 -17.94
C MET A 83 4.72 7.79 -16.91
N GLU A 84 5.93 8.34 -16.97
CA GLU A 84 6.37 9.38 -16.05
C GLU A 84 5.80 10.77 -16.41
N LYS A 85 5.28 10.91 -17.64
CA LYS A 85 4.69 12.18 -18.14
C LYS A 85 3.16 12.19 -18.16
N ILE A 86 2.54 11.16 -17.58
CA ILE A 86 1.07 11.15 -17.47
C ILE A 86 0.64 12.22 -16.47
N PRO A 87 -0.28 13.14 -16.87
CA PRO A 87 -0.78 14.17 -15.96
C PRO A 87 -1.56 13.52 -14.81
N LEU A 88 -1.31 13.97 -13.57
CA LEU A 88 -1.99 13.48 -12.37
C LEU A 88 -3.19 14.34 -11.95
N ASP A 89 -3.55 15.33 -12.78
CA ASP A 89 -4.57 16.33 -12.53
C ASP A 89 -5.72 16.33 -13.58
N ASP A 90 -5.86 15.25 -14.35
CA ASP A 90 -6.93 15.13 -15.35
C ASP A 90 -8.31 15.05 -14.66
N GLN A 91 -9.08 16.14 -14.76
CA GLN A 91 -10.40 16.28 -14.13
C GLN A 91 -11.40 15.23 -14.62
N LYS A 92 -11.31 14.77 -15.87
CA LYS A 92 -12.20 13.72 -16.39
C LYS A 92 -12.04 12.40 -15.65
N VAL A 93 -10.81 12.09 -15.21
CA VAL A 93 -10.54 10.91 -14.40
C VAL A 93 -11.20 11.04 -13.02
N PHE A 94 -11.07 12.19 -12.36
CA PHE A 94 -11.72 12.43 -11.07
C PHE A 94 -13.24 12.44 -11.16
N GLU A 95 -13.82 13.01 -12.22
CA GLU A 95 -15.27 12.95 -12.48
C GLU A 95 -15.75 11.50 -12.67
N MET A 96 -15.03 10.69 -13.46
CA MET A 96 -15.31 9.28 -13.64
C MET A 96 -15.30 8.53 -12.30
N LEU A 97 -14.27 8.72 -11.48
CA LEU A 97 -14.16 8.12 -10.16
C LEU A 97 -15.27 8.59 -9.23
N SER A 98 -15.61 9.88 -9.25
CA SER A 98 -16.68 10.47 -8.45
C SER A 98 -18.07 9.89 -8.77
N ARG A 99 -18.29 9.44 -10.01
CA ARG A 99 -19.50 8.68 -10.38
C ARG A 99 -19.46 7.22 -9.91
N GLY A 100 -18.32 6.75 -9.41
CA GLY A 100 -18.13 5.35 -8.97
C GLY A 100 -17.80 4.39 -10.11
N GLU A 101 -17.33 4.90 -11.23
CA GLU A 101 -16.87 4.09 -12.38
C GLU A 101 -15.46 3.56 -12.11
N THR A 102 -15.32 2.72 -11.09
CA THR A 102 -14.03 2.23 -10.57
C THR A 102 -13.68 0.82 -11.05
N MET A 103 -14.50 0.21 -11.89
CA MET A 103 -14.24 -1.15 -12.40
C MET A 103 -12.93 -1.18 -13.18
N GLY A 104 -12.05 -2.13 -12.82
CA GLY A 104 -10.72 -2.27 -13.44
C GLY A 104 -9.67 -1.27 -12.94
N VAL A 105 -10.05 -0.29 -12.11
CA VAL A 105 -9.08 0.62 -11.49
C VAL A 105 -8.41 -0.06 -10.30
N PHE A 106 -7.08 -0.12 -10.36
CA PHE A 106 -6.28 -0.82 -9.34
C PHE A 106 -6.57 -0.30 -7.93
N GLN A 107 -6.80 -1.24 -7.01
CA GLN A 107 -7.14 -1.00 -5.59
C GLN A 107 -8.46 -0.24 -5.34
N MET A 108 -9.20 0.17 -6.39
CA MET A 108 -10.43 0.97 -6.24
C MET A 108 -11.70 0.23 -6.69
N ALA A 109 -11.57 -0.93 -7.33
CA ALA A 109 -12.70 -1.66 -7.90
C ALA A 109 -13.61 -2.40 -6.89
N GLY A 110 -13.23 -2.49 -5.62
CA GLY A 110 -14.04 -3.11 -4.57
C GLY A 110 -15.26 -2.26 -4.22
N SER A 111 -16.45 -2.88 -4.01
CA SER A 111 -17.71 -2.18 -3.74
C SER A 111 -17.65 -1.21 -2.55
N GLY A 112 -16.94 -1.58 -1.48
CA GLY A 112 -16.75 -0.70 -0.32
C GLY A 112 -15.87 0.51 -0.65
N MET A 113 -14.77 0.31 -1.36
CA MET A 113 -13.91 1.41 -1.81
C MET A 113 -14.67 2.33 -2.78
N THR A 114 -15.41 1.76 -3.73
CA THR A 114 -16.23 2.54 -4.68
C THR A 114 -17.23 3.46 -3.95
N LYS A 115 -17.84 2.97 -2.86
CA LYS A 115 -18.74 3.81 -2.05
C LYS A 115 -17.99 5.01 -1.46
N TYR A 116 -16.84 4.78 -0.83
CA TYR A 116 -16.04 5.86 -0.25
C TYR A 116 -15.52 6.85 -1.30
N ILE A 117 -15.11 6.37 -2.49
CA ILE A 117 -14.67 7.25 -3.59
C ILE A 117 -15.84 8.16 -4.06
N LYS A 118 -17.07 7.62 -4.16
CA LYS A 118 -18.25 8.41 -4.46
C LYS A 118 -18.54 9.46 -3.38
N ASP A 119 -18.42 9.08 -2.11
CA ASP A 119 -18.64 10.01 -1.01
C ASP A 119 -17.53 11.07 -0.93
N LEU A 120 -16.29 10.71 -1.22
CA LEU A 120 -15.13 11.59 -1.20
C LEU A 120 -15.19 12.68 -2.28
N GLN A 121 -15.70 12.33 -3.49
CA GLN A 121 -15.64 13.22 -4.67
C GLN A 121 -14.20 13.70 -4.91
N PRO A 122 -13.27 12.82 -5.31
CA PRO A 122 -11.86 13.16 -5.43
C PRO A 122 -11.66 14.27 -6.48
N THR A 123 -10.72 15.16 -6.20
CA THR A 123 -10.36 16.30 -7.08
C THR A 123 -8.87 16.37 -7.37
N LYS A 124 -8.08 15.57 -6.67
CA LYS A 124 -6.62 15.51 -6.77
C LYS A 124 -6.12 14.11 -6.44
N ILE A 125 -4.90 13.80 -6.87
CA ILE A 125 -4.31 12.47 -6.68
C ILE A 125 -4.13 12.12 -5.19
N GLU A 126 -3.84 13.11 -4.34
CA GLU A 126 -3.67 12.92 -2.91
C GLU A 126 -4.94 12.40 -2.23
N ASP A 127 -6.12 12.75 -2.74
CA ASP A 127 -7.38 12.18 -2.24
C ASP A 127 -7.43 10.66 -2.44
N LEU A 128 -6.95 10.20 -3.59
CA LEU A 128 -6.89 8.77 -3.91
C LEU A 128 -5.82 8.06 -3.08
N MET A 129 -4.67 8.69 -2.89
CA MET A 129 -3.60 8.17 -2.04
C MET A 129 -4.08 8.00 -0.60
N ALA A 130 -4.78 8.99 -0.04
CA ALA A 130 -5.36 8.92 1.29
C ALA A 130 -6.39 7.79 1.41
N MET A 131 -7.26 7.61 0.40
CA MET A 131 -8.20 6.49 0.40
C MET A 131 -7.51 5.13 0.42
N VAL A 132 -6.48 4.93 -0.38
CA VAL A 132 -5.70 3.68 -0.39
C VAL A 132 -5.00 3.46 0.95
N ALA A 133 -4.51 4.51 1.59
CA ALA A 133 -3.86 4.43 2.89
C ALA A 133 -4.85 4.09 4.01
N LEU A 134 -6.04 4.68 4.00
CA LEU A 134 -7.05 4.53 5.05
C LEU A 134 -7.94 3.29 4.90
N TYR A 135 -8.16 2.80 3.66
CA TYR A 135 -9.06 1.67 3.41
C TYR A 135 -8.45 0.32 3.82
N ARG A 136 -8.29 0.13 5.11
CA ARG A 136 -7.83 -1.11 5.75
C ARG A 136 -8.40 -1.23 7.14
N PRO A 137 -8.51 -2.45 7.71
CA PRO A 137 -8.98 -2.65 9.08
C PRO A 137 -8.22 -1.76 10.08
N GLY A 138 -8.95 -1.03 10.93
CA GLY A 138 -8.43 -0.01 11.84
C GLY A 138 -8.57 1.40 11.26
N PRO A 139 -7.69 1.86 10.36
CA PRO A 139 -7.72 3.23 9.82
C PRO A 139 -9.00 3.60 9.07
N MET A 140 -9.77 2.62 8.60
CA MET A 140 -11.03 2.85 7.87
C MET A 140 -12.04 3.70 8.66
N GLU A 141 -11.99 3.69 9.98
CA GLU A 141 -12.86 4.48 10.84
C GLU A 141 -12.62 6.00 10.69
N VAL A 142 -11.44 6.39 10.19
CA VAL A 142 -11.05 7.80 9.96
C VAL A 142 -11.61 8.35 8.64
N ILE A 143 -12.00 7.48 7.70
CA ILE A 143 -12.45 7.91 6.35
C ILE A 143 -13.61 8.92 6.40
N PRO A 144 -14.67 8.74 7.19
CA PRO A 144 -15.76 9.71 7.26
C PRO A 144 -15.27 11.09 7.68
N GLU A 145 -14.40 11.17 8.67
CA GLU A 145 -13.83 12.44 9.13
C GLU A 145 -12.95 13.10 8.08
N TYR A 146 -12.13 12.32 7.36
CA TYR A 146 -11.34 12.81 6.23
C TYR A 146 -12.23 13.47 5.17
N ILE A 147 -13.34 12.80 4.81
CA ILE A 147 -14.30 13.32 3.83
C ILE A 147 -14.98 14.62 4.32
N GLU A 148 -15.39 14.66 5.58
CA GLU A 148 -16.01 15.85 6.17
C GLU A 148 -15.06 17.04 6.20
N ARG A 149 -13.81 16.84 6.64
CA ARG A 149 -12.79 17.89 6.70
C ARG A 149 -12.42 18.39 5.31
N LYS A 150 -12.34 17.51 4.30
CA LYS A 150 -12.15 17.91 2.90
C LYS A 150 -13.28 18.81 2.41
N ARG A 151 -14.54 18.48 2.73
CA ARG A 151 -15.72 19.25 2.30
C ARG A 151 -15.87 20.57 3.05
N ASN A 152 -15.47 20.61 4.29
CA ASN A 152 -15.62 21.77 5.15
C ASN A 152 -14.30 22.09 5.88
N PRO A 153 -13.47 22.98 5.31
CA PRO A 153 -12.19 23.37 5.92
C PRO A 153 -12.29 23.92 7.34
N LYS A 154 -13.49 24.39 7.77
CA LYS A 154 -13.68 24.85 9.16
C LYS A 154 -13.63 23.74 10.21
N LEU A 155 -13.78 22.49 9.77
CA LEU A 155 -13.69 21.31 10.63
C LEU A 155 -12.25 20.81 10.79
N VAL A 156 -11.32 21.34 10.00
CA VAL A 156 -9.91 20.95 10.09
C VAL A 156 -9.38 21.41 11.45
N ASN A 157 -8.87 20.45 12.19
CA ASN A 157 -8.24 20.67 13.48
C ASN A 157 -6.94 19.89 13.53
N TYR A 158 -5.92 20.50 14.10
CA TYR A 158 -4.59 19.89 14.22
C TYR A 158 -4.36 19.47 15.67
N PRO A 159 -3.75 18.30 15.90
CA PRO A 159 -3.44 17.84 17.27
C PRO A 159 -2.55 18.82 18.04
N ASP A 160 -1.66 19.50 17.34
CA ASP A 160 -0.78 20.54 17.88
C ASP A 160 -0.47 21.59 16.80
N PRO A 161 -0.36 22.87 17.13
CA PRO A 161 -0.04 23.93 16.14
C PRO A 161 1.27 23.71 15.38
N ARG A 162 2.22 22.99 15.95
CA ARG A 162 3.50 22.64 15.30
C ARG A 162 3.37 21.65 14.14
N LEU A 163 2.22 21.00 14.00
CA LEU A 163 1.93 19.99 12.97
C LEU A 163 1.12 20.55 11.80
N VAL A 164 0.81 21.84 11.78
CA VAL A 164 -0.02 22.45 10.73
C VAL A 164 0.58 22.19 9.36
N ASP A 165 1.85 22.54 9.17
CA ASP A 165 2.52 22.39 7.88
C ASP A 165 2.69 20.92 7.46
N ASP A 166 2.91 20.03 8.43
CA ASP A 166 3.14 18.60 8.19
C ASP A 166 1.84 17.85 7.85
N LEU A 167 0.69 18.27 8.39
CA LEU A 167 -0.60 17.59 8.25
C LEU A 167 -1.63 18.36 7.41
N GLU A 168 -1.24 19.45 6.75
CA GLU A 168 -2.15 20.24 5.90
C GLU A 168 -2.75 19.40 4.78
N ALA A 169 -1.93 18.59 4.11
CA ALA A 169 -2.34 17.75 2.99
C ALA A 169 -3.36 16.67 3.39
N SER A 170 -3.36 16.26 4.65
CA SER A 170 -4.26 15.26 5.24
C SER A 170 -5.38 15.86 6.11
N TYR A 171 -5.60 17.17 6.00
CA TYR A 171 -6.61 17.90 6.78
C TYR A 171 -6.47 17.74 8.30
N GLY A 172 -5.23 17.69 8.79
CA GLY A 172 -4.92 17.51 10.21
C GLY A 172 -5.11 16.10 10.75
N LEU A 173 -5.24 15.09 9.90
CA LEU A 173 -5.37 13.68 10.26
C LEU A 173 -4.05 12.94 10.03
N LEU A 174 -3.79 11.95 10.89
CA LEU A 174 -2.68 11.02 10.69
C LEU A 174 -3.13 9.92 9.70
N VAL A 175 -2.73 10.04 8.45
CA VAL A 175 -3.12 9.17 7.34
C VAL A 175 -2.01 8.19 6.97
N TYR A 176 -0.77 8.68 6.97
CA TYR A 176 0.41 7.96 6.53
C TYR A 176 1.33 7.58 7.68
N GLN A 177 2.20 6.61 7.43
CA GLN A 177 3.24 6.25 8.40
C GLN A 177 4.18 7.43 8.66
N ASP A 178 4.49 8.20 7.64
CA ASP A 178 5.33 9.39 7.75
C ASP A 178 4.71 10.47 8.64
N ASP A 179 3.39 10.61 8.65
CA ASP A 179 2.69 11.54 9.56
C ASP A 179 2.97 11.19 11.03
N VAL A 180 2.99 9.88 11.34
CA VAL A 180 3.31 9.41 12.70
C VAL A 180 4.77 9.67 13.05
N LEU A 181 5.69 9.44 12.11
CA LEU A 181 7.11 9.68 12.30
C LEU A 181 7.38 11.17 12.52
N ILE A 182 6.87 12.05 11.65
CA ILE A 182 7.03 13.49 11.76
C ILE A 182 6.41 14.01 13.05
N THR A 183 5.23 13.53 13.43
CA THR A 183 4.58 13.88 14.70
C THR A 183 5.48 13.52 15.87
N SER A 184 6.08 12.34 15.87
CA SER A 184 6.98 11.88 16.92
C SER A 184 8.24 12.76 17.01
N ILE A 185 8.82 13.13 15.87
CA ILE A 185 9.97 14.04 15.80
C ILE A 185 9.60 15.44 16.34
N ARG A 186 8.50 16.02 15.85
CA ARG A 186 8.07 17.38 16.19
C ARG A 186 7.64 17.55 17.64
N LEU A 187 6.90 16.57 18.17
CA LEU A 187 6.31 16.67 19.49
C LEU A 187 7.18 16.06 20.59
N ALA A 188 7.80 14.92 20.34
CA ALA A 188 8.55 14.17 21.35
C ALA A 188 10.07 14.25 21.18
N GLY A 189 10.58 14.90 20.13
CA GLY A 189 12.02 15.09 19.90
C GLY A 189 12.77 13.83 19.52
N TYR A 190 12.08 12.85 18.90
CA TYR A 190 12.75 11.68 18.30
C TYR A 190 13.69 12.13 17.18
N THR A 191 14.75 11.35 16.95
CA THR A 191 15.78 11.58 15.91
C THR A 191 15.82 10.41 14.94
#